data_a49730e8ae3a10474ec8eec2c9c37e2a
#
_entry.id   a49730e8ae3a10474ec8eec2c9c37e2a
#
_cell.length_a   1.000
_cell.length_b   1.000
_cell.length_c   1.000
_cell.angle_alpha   90.00
_cell.angle_beta   90.00
_cell.angle_gamma   90.00
#
_symmetry.space_group_name_H-M   'P 1'
#
loop_
_entity.id
_entity.type
_entity.pdbx_description
1 polymer ?
#
loop_
_entity_poly.entity_id
_entity_poly.type
_entity_poly.pdbx_seq_one_letter_code
_entity_poly.pdbx_strand_id
1 'polypeptide(L)'
;MSKVNSFGSADILNVGSKSYKIFKLNSVDSKTLPYSLKVLLENLLRTEDGANITGEHINALVNWDPSAEPDVEIQFTPARVIMQDFTGVPCVVDLATMREAVAELGGDPKRINPLAPAELVIDHSVQIDVAGSPDAFERNVEFEYARNGERYQFLRWGQTAFDDFKVVPPGTGIVHQVNIEYLARTIMAREVDGELQAYPDSCVGTDSHTTMVNGLGVLGWGVG
;
A
#
# COMPACT_ATOMS: atom_id res chain seq x y z
N MET A 1 -19.55 -9.69 -0.23
CA MET A 1 -19.41 -11.11 0.16
C MET A 1 -19.27 -11.16 1.67
N SER A 2 -19.89 -12.12 2.36
CA SER A 2 -19.70 -12.26 3.82
C SER A 2 -18.24 -12.65 4.06
N LYS A 3 -17.53 -11.92 4.92
CA LYS A 3 -16.18 -12.30 5.34
C LYS A 3 -16.25 -13.65 6.05
N VAL A 4 -15.44 -14.57 5.60
CA VAL A 4 -15.25 -15.88 6.23
C VAL A 4 -14.31 -15.69 7.43
N ASN A 5 -14.45 -16.48 8.47
CA ASN A 5 -13.57 -16.49 9.64
C ASN A 5 -13.42 -17.94 10.11
N SER A 6 -12.89 -18.78 9.22
CA SER A 6 -12.83 -20.25 9.39
C SER A 6 -12.03 -20.67 10.63
N PHE A 7 -11.10 -19.85 11.06
CA PHE A 7 -10.20 -20.11 12.19
C PHE A 7 -10.62 -19.41 13.49
N GLY A 8 -11.74 -18.68 13.50
CA GLY A 8 -12.18 -17.94 14.68
C GLY A 8 -11.19 -16.89 15.18
N SER A 9 -10.44 -16.28 14.25
CA SER A 9 -9.35 -15.36 14.58
C SER A 9 -9.84 -13.94 14.91
N ALA A 10 -11.03 -13.56 14.45
CA ALA A 10 -11.59 -12.23 14.69
C ALA A 10 -11.84 -11.99 16.19
N ASP A 11 -11.42 -10.82 16.68
CA ASP A 11 -11.59 -10.40 18.07
C ASP A 11 -11.60 -8.87 18.19
N ILE A 12 -11.84 -8.36 19.38
CA ILE A 12 -11.88 -6.93 19.68
C ILE A 12 -10.71 -6.55 20.58
N LEU A 13 -9.93 -5.57 20.14
CA LEU A 13 -8.90 -4.93 20.95
C LEU A 13 -9.40 -3.56 21.42
N ASN A 14 -9.46 -3.36 22.71
CA ASN A 14 -9.80 -2.06 23.29
C ASN A 14 -8.53 -1.27 23.65
N VAL A 15 -8.43 -0.06 23.12
CA VAL A 15 -7.32 0.87 23.39
C VAL A 15 -7.89 2.23 23.81
N GLY A 16 -7.79 2.54 25.08
CA GLY A 16 -8.45 3.74 25.64
C GLY A 16 -9.97 3.66 25.45
N SER A 17 -10.54 4.65 24.78
CA SER A 17 -11.99 4.73 24.48
C SER A 17 -12.38 4.12 23.14
N LYS A 18 -11.43 3.55 22.39
CA LYS A 18 -11.68 3.00 21.07
C LYS A 18 -11.61 1.48 21.08
N SER A 19 -12.48 0.85 20.29
CA SER A 19 -12.51 -0.59 20.04
C SER A 19 -12.12 -0.84 18.60
N TYR A 20 -11.21 -1.78 18.40
CA TYR A 20 -10.70 -2.16 17.09
C TYR A 20 -10.98 -3.64 16.85
N LYS A 21 -11.50 -3.98 15.70
CA LYS A 21 -11.50 -5.37 15.22
C LYS A 21 -10.10 -5.75 14.82
N ILE A 22 -9.63 -6.88 15.31
CA ILE A 22 -8.33 -7.47 15.01
C ILE A 22 -8.48 -8.94 14.63
N PHE A 23 -7.42 -9.54 14.09
CA PHE A 23 -7.36 -10.97 13.76
C PHE A 23 -6.17 -11.59 14.49
N LYS A 24 -6.47 -12.39 15.50
CA LYS A 24 -5.46 -12.96 16.42
C LYS A 24 -4.75 -14.16 15.82
N LEU A 25 -3.42 -14.19 15.95
CA LEU A 25 -2.60 -15.32 15.52
C LEU A 25 -2.68 -16.53 16.44
N ASN A 26 -3.13 -16.37 17.67
CA ASN A 26 -3.26 -17.49 18.62
C ASN A 26 -4.47 -18.41 18.36
N SER A 27 -5.28 -18.09 17.36
CA SER A 27 -6.33 -19.00 16.86
C SER A 27 -5.75 -20.18 16.07
N VAL A 28 -4.47 -20.10 15.68
CA VAL A 28 -3.73 -21.13 14.96
C VAL A 28 -2.34 -21.33 15.59
N ASP A 29 -1.66 -22.43 15.27
CA ASP A 29 -0.30 -22.65 15.77
C ASP A 29 0.71 -21.86 14.91
N SER A 30 1.03 -20.67 15.34
CA SER A 30 1.95 -19.75 14.67
C SER A 30 3.28 -19.55 15.41
N LYS A 31 3.55 -20.34 16.45
CA LYS A 31 4.69 -20.10 17.36
C LYS A 31 6.04 -20.15 16.66
N THR A 32 6.22 -21.09 15.76
CA THR A 32 7.47 -21.36 15.04
C THR A 32 7.69 -20.43 13.85
N LEU A 33 6.65 -19.72 13.38
CA LEU A 33 6.76 -18.83 12.23
C LEU A 33 7.63 -17.61 12.55
N PRO A 34 8.52 -17.20 11.63
CA PRO A 34 9.20 -15.91 11.71
C PRO A 34 8.20 -14.74 11.63
N TYR A 35 8.59 -13.57 12.13
CA TYR A 35 7.70 -12.40 12.20
C TYR A 35 7.14 -11.98 10.84
N SER A 36 7.92 -12.06 9.77
CA SER A 36 7.45 -11.76 8.42
C SER A 36 6.28 -12.65 8.00
N LEU A 37 6.36 -13.96 8.27
CA LEU A 37 5.28 -14.89 7.98
C LEU A 37 4.08 -14.72 8.94
N LYS A 38 4.30 -14.23 10.17
CA LYS A 38 3.21 -13.88 11.09
C LYS A 38 2.40 -12.69 10.57
N VAL A 39 3.05 -11.69 9.96
CA VAL A 39 2.35 -10.56 9.32
C VAL A 39 1.52 -11.05 8.13
N LEU A 40 2.07 -11.95 7.29
CA LEU A 40 1.31 -12.57 6.20
C LEU A 40 0.15 -13.42 6.71
N LEU A 41 0.35 -14.18 7.77
CA LEU A 41 -0.71 -15.01 8.39
C LEU A 41 -1.86 -14.14 8.91
N GLU A 42 -1.56 -13.02 9.57
CA GLU A 42 -2.59 -12.05 9.96
C GLU A 42 -3.35 -11.54 8.74
N ASN A 43 -2.62 -11.20 7.66
CA ASN A 43 -3.22 -10.73 6.43
C ASN A 43 -4.19 -11.74 5.84
N LEU A 44 -3.81 -13.01 5.72
CA LEU A 44 -4.68 -14.06 5.21
C LEU A 44 -5.91 -14.28 6.10
N LEU A 45 -5.74 -14.34 7.43
CA LEU A 45 -6.85 -14.48 8.38
C LEU A 45 -7.86 -13.34 8.31
N ARG A 46 -7.37 -12.11 8.05
CA ARG A 46 -8.19 -10.91 7.95
C ARG A 46 -8.91 -10.78 6.60
N THR A 47 -8.31 -11.29 5.55
CA THR A 47 -8.80 -11.13 4.17
C THR A 47 -9.42 -12.40 3.59
N GLU A 48 -9.57 -13.46 4.39
CA GLU A 48 -10.22 -14.70 4.00
C GLU A 48 -11.60 -14.43 3.41
N ASP A 49 -11.82 -14.89 2.18
CA ASP A 49 -13.07 -14.72 1.44
C ASP A 49 -13.66 -16.05 0.94
N GLY A 50 -12.91 -17.15 1.12
CA GLY A 50 -13.29 -18.49 0.70
C GLY A 50 -13.21 -18.74 -0.81
N ALA A 51 -12.72 -17.77 -1.59
CA ALA A 51 -12.57 -17.86 -3.04
C ALA A 51 -11.12 -17.60 -3.46
N ASN A 52 -10.62 -16.39 -3.25
CA ASN A 52 -9.23 -16.01 -3.56
C ASN A 52 -8.29 -16.33 -2.40
N ILE A 53 -8.77 -16.14 -1.16
CA ILE A 53 -8.03 -16.46 0.06
C ILE A 53 -8.86 -17.48 0.83
N THR A 54 -8.33 -18.69 0.89
CA THR A 54 -9.02 -19.87 1.44
C THR A 54 -8.33 -20.39 2.71
N GLY A 55 -9.02 -21.24 3.45
CA GLY A 55 -8.43 -21.94 4.59
C GLY A 55 -7.21 -22.80 4.21
N GLU A 56 -7.10 -23.25 2.95
CA GLU A 56 -5.93 -24.00 2.46
C GLU A 56 -4.67 -23.12 2.42
N HIS A 57 -4.78 -21.86 1.96
CA HIS A 57 -3.68 -20.90 1.97
C HIS A 57 -3.21 -20.60 3.40
N ILE A 58 -4.15 -20.43 4.32
CA ILE A 58 -3.85 -20.20 5.75
C ILE A 58 -3.14 -21.42 6.34
N ASN A 59 -3.64 -22.63 6.08
CA ASN A 59 -3.02 -23.88 6.56
C ASN A 59 -1.63 -24.11 5.95
N ALA A 60 -1.42 -23.79 4.67
CA ALA A 60 -0.11 -23.90 4.03
C ALA A 60 0.92 -23.00 4.74
N LEU A 61 0.51 -21.78 5.10
CA LEU A 61 1.40 -20.85 5.83
C LEU A 61 1.64 -21.30 7.28
N VAL A 62 0.62 -21.79 7.98
CA VAL A 62 0.77 -22.32 9.35
C VAL A 62 1.73 -23.52 9.40
N ASN A 63 1.68 -24.37 8.37
CA ASN A 63 2.51 -25.57 8.25
C ASN A 63 3.83 -25.32 7.49
N TRP A 64 4.23 -24.06 7.32
CA TRP A 64 5.45 -23.72 6.60
C TRP A 64 6.68 -24.42 7.19
N ASP A 65 7.45 -25.07 6.32
CA ASP A 65 8.71 -25.72 6.64
C ASP A 65 9.86 -25.01 5.88
N PRO A 66 10.87 -24.46 6.59
CA PRO A 66 11.97 -23.75 5.96
C PRO A 66 12.88 -24.67 5.11
N SER A 67 12.78 -25.99 5.27
CA SER A 67 13.56 -26.99 4.52
C SER A 67 12.83 -27.54 3.29
N ALA A 68 11.52 -27.28 3.16
CA ALA A 68 10.74 -27.73 2.01
C ALA A 68 10.85 -26.77 0.83
N GLU A 69 10.74 -27.32 -0.38
CA GLU A 69 10.55 -26.49 -1.57
C GLU A 69 9.15 -25.86 -1.54
N PRO A 70 9.01 -24.56 -1.84
CA PRO A 70 7.72 -23.89 -1.90
C PRO A 70 6.85 -24.49 -3.01
N ASP A 71 5.62 -24.88 -2.67
CA ASP A 71 4.65 -25.51 -3.58
C ASP A 71 3.27 -24.84 -3.57
N VAL A 72 3.05 -23.86 -2.68
CA VAL A 72 1.79 -23.15 -2.55
C VAL A 72 1.99 -21.65 -2.72
N GLU A 73 1.25 -21.07 -3.65
CA GLU A 73 1.14 -19.62 -3.77
C GLU A 73 0.04 -19.09 -2.85
N ILE A 74 0.31 -17.97 -2.19
CA ILE A 74 -0.67 -17.25 -1.37
C ILE A 74 -0.95 -15.89 -1.99
N GLN A 75 -2.17 -15.40 -1.84
CA GLN A 75 -2.51 -14.03 -2.20
C GLN A 75 -2.28 -13.10 -1.00
N PHE A 76 -1.72 -11.93 -1.28
CA PHE A 76 -1.40 -10.94 -0.29
C PHE A 76 -2.08 -9.61 -0.62
N THR A 77 -2.80 -9.04 0.35
CA THR A 77 -3.43 -7.73 0.21
C THR A 77 -2.62 -6.71 1.01
N PRO A 78 -1.77 -5.88 0.38
CA PRO A 78 -0.98 -4.91 1.11
C PRO A 78 -1.86 -3.89 1.82
N ALA A 79 -1.39 -3.41 2.97
CA ALA A 79 -2.08 -2.34 3.70
C ALA A 79 -2.05 -1.03 2.93
N ARG A 80 -1.01 -0.83 2.12
CA ARG A 80 -0.85 0.33 1.21
C ARG A 80 0.10 0.01 0.06
N VAL A 81 0.01 0.83 -0.97
CA VAL A 81 0.94 0.84 -2.12
C VAL A 81 1.72 2.15 -2.08
N ILE A 82 3.03 2.08 -2.28
CA ILE A 82 3.88 3.27 -2.46
C ILE A 82 4.41 3.30 -3.90
N MET A 83 4.40 4.47 -4.50
CA MET A 83 4.84 4.65 -5.89
C MET A 83 5.78 5.84 -5.98
N GLN A 84 6.75 5.77 -6.87
CA GLN A 84 7.47 6.93 -7.36
C GLN A 84 6.81 7.43 -8.66
N ASP A 85 7.19 8.60 -9.13
CA ASP A 85 6.46 9.28 -10.20
C ASP A 85 6.66 8.68 -11.61
N PHE A 86 7.76 7.99 -11.90
CA PHE A 86 7.93 7.35 -13.21
C PHE A 86 7.05 6.11 -13.40
N THR A 87 6.87 5.32 -12.36
CA THR A 87 6.06 4.09 -12.42
C THR A 87 4.63 4.33 -11.94
N GLY A 88 4.43 5.26 -11.02
CA GLY A 88 3.12 5.55 -10.42
C GLY A 88 2.20 6.37 -11.31
N VAL A 89 2.71 7.35 -12.06
CA VAL A 89 1.88 8.17 -12.96
C VAL A 89 1.17 7.32 -14.01
N PRO A 90 1.82 6.37 -14.70
CA PRO A 90 1.12 5.45 -15.61
C PRO A 90 0.01 4.66 -14.93
N CYS A 91 0.20 4.18 -13.71
CA CYS A 91 -0.86 3.48 -12.96
C CYS A 91 -2.09 4.38 -12.72
N VAL A 92 -1.87 5.65 -12.40
CA VAL A 92 -2.98 6.61 -12.21
C VAL A 92 -3.66 6.94 -13.53
N VAL A 93 -2.91 6.99 -14.65
CA VAL A 93 -3.47 7.13 -16.01
C VAL A 93 -4.37 5.94 -16.34
N ASP A 94 -3.96 4.71 -16.03
CA ASP A 94 -4.78 3.52 -16.25
C ASP A 94 -6.08 3.59 -15.46
N LEU A 95 -6.06 4.01 -14.19
CA LEU A 95 -7.27 4.21 -13.40
C LEU A 95 -8.19 5.30 -14.00
N ALA A 96 -7.63 6.37 -14.54
CA ALA A 96 -8.40 7.41 -15.23
C ALA A 96 -9.07 6.86 -16.50
N THR A 97 -8.33 6.11 -17.32
CA THR A 97 -8.85 5.45 -18.52
C THR A 97 -9.93 4.42 -18.19
N MET A 98 -9.76 3.67 -17.10
CA MET A 98 -10.81 2.75 -16.62
C MET A 98 -12.10 3.49 -16.25
N ARG A 99 -12.01 4.70 -15.66
CA ARG A 99 -13.18 5.55 -15.37
C ARG A 99 -13.88 5.98 -16.63
N GLU A 100 -13.14 6.39 -17.66
CA GLU A 100 -13.71 6.75 -18.97
C GLU A 100 -14.45 5.56 -19.58
N ALA A 101 -13.81 4.39 -19.65
CA ALA A 101 -14.42 3.17 -20.18
C ALA A 101 -15.70 2.78 -19.43
N VAL A 102 -15.71 2.87 -18.09
CA VAL A 102 -16.91 2.59 -17.29
C VAL A 102 -18.02 3.59 -17.58
N ALA A 103 -17.71 4.87 -17.76
CA ALA A 103 -18.69 5.89 -18.12
C ALA A 103 -19.28 5.65 -19.52
N GLU A 104 -18.46 5.31 -20.50
CA GLU A 104 -18.90 4.95 -21.87
C GLU A 104 -19.84 3.72 -21.88
N LEU A 105 -19.59 2.77 -20.98
CA LEU A 105 -20.44 1.59 -20.77
C LEU A 105 -21.72 1.90 -19.96
N GLY A 106 -21.94 3.15 -19.55
CA GLY A 106 -23.10 3.58 -18.76
C GLY A 106 -23.01 3.24 -17.28
N GLY A 107 -21.84 2.88 -16.76
CA GLY A 107 -21.59 2.63 -15.35
C GLY A 107 -21.19 3.90 -14.59
N ASP A 108 -21.10 3.77 -13.25
CA ASP A 108 -20.61 4.86 -12.39
C ASP A 108 -19.08 4.85 -12.32
N PRO A 109 -18.38 5.85 -12.89
CA PRO A 109 -16.92 5.91 -12.87
C PRO A 109 -16.32 6.04 -11.46
N LYS A 110 -17.07 6.52 -10.48
CA LYS A 110 -16.61 6.61 -9.08
C LYS A 110 -16.35 5.26 -8.43
N ARG A 111 -16.81 4.17 -9.03
CA ARG A 111 -16.51 2.81 -8.58
C ARG A 111 -15.05 2.40 -8.84
N ILE A 112 -14.36 3.10 -9.75
CA ILE A 112 -12.94 2.85 -10.02
C ILE A 112 -12.10 3.69 -9.07
N ASN A 113 -11.45 3.01 -8.14
CA ASN A 113 -10.52 3.56 -7.14
C ASN A 113 -9.37 2.57 -6.92
N PRO A 114 -8.24 3.00 -6.35
CA PRO A 114 -7.23 2.07 -5.85
C PRO A 114 -7.84 1.06 -4.87
N LEU A 115 -7.50 -0.21 -5.00
CA LEU A 115 -8.00 -1.28 -4.11
C LEU A 115 -7.36 -1.25 -2.72
N ALA A 116 -6.19 -0.63 -2.61
CA ALA A 116 -5.49 -0.34 -1.37
C ALA A 116 -5.10 1.15 -1.35
N PRO A 117 -4.92 1.77 -0.19
CA PRO A 117 -4.39 3.13 -0.10
C PRO A 117 -3.11 3.28 -0.92
N ALA A 118 -3.06 4.26 -1.80
CA ALA A 118 -1.94 4.51 -2.68
C ALA A 118 -1.31 5.88 -2.38
N GLU A 119 0.00 5.89 -2.24
CA GLU A 119 0.80 7.08 -1.94
C GLU A 119 1.88 7.21 -3.02
N LEU A 120 1.86 8.32 -3.76
CA LEU A 120 2.82 8.60 -4.82
C LEU A 120 3.74 9.75 -4.40
N VAL A 121 5.04 9.51 -4.44
CA VAL A 121 6.06 10.53 -4.13
C VAL A 121 6.70 11.00 -5.43
N ILE A 122 6.73 12.32 -5.63
CA ILE A 122 7.37 12.93 -6.79
C ILE A 122 8.83 13.20 -6.43
N ASP A 123 9.73 12.38 -6.96
CA ASP A 123 11.16 12.49 -6.67
C ASP A 123 12.08 12.08 -7.84
N HIS A 124 11.78 10.99 -8.53
CA HIS A 124 12.65 10.43 -9.56
C HIS A 124 12.75 11.31 -10.81
N SER A 125 11.73 12.09 -11.13
CA SER A 125 11.74 13.00 -12.27
C SER A 125 12.38 14.35 -11.98
N VAL A 126 12.66 14.66 -10.72
CA VAL A 126 13.24 15.94 -10.30
C VAL A 126 14.69 16.04 -10.71
N GLN A 127 15.04 17.11 -11.43
CA GLN A 127 16.39 17.34 -11.94
C GLN A 127 17.01 18.61 -11.34
N ILE A 128 18.32 18.60 -11.21
CA ILE A 128 19.12 19.75 -10.81
C ILE A 128 19.76 20.33 -12.06
N ASP A 129 19.20 21.41 -12.59
CA ASP A 129 19.70 22.12 -13.77
C ASP A 129 20.75 23.19 -13.39
N VAL A 130 20.60 23.78 -12.21
CA VAL A 130 21.48 24.82 -11.67
C VAL A 130 22.01 24.42 -10.31
N ALA A 131 23.30 24.57 -10.08
CA ALA A 131 23.97 24.27 -8.81
C ALA A 131 25.00 25.35 -8.44
N GLY A 132 25.33 25.45 -7.16
CA GLY A 132 26.43 26.27 -6.67
C GLY A 132 26.19 27.81 -6.71
N SER A 133 24.95 28.24 -6.90
CA SER A 133 24.57 29.66 -6.81
C SER A 133 23.48 29.90 -5.76
N PRO A 134 23.38 31.12 -5.17
CA PRO A 134 22.37 31.38 -4.16
C PRO A 134 20.92 31.24 -4.63
N ASP A 135 20.67 31.43 -5.92
CA ASP A 135 19.36 31.33 -6.59
C ASP A 135 19.09 29.97 -7.21
N ALA A 136 19.97 28.98 -6.99
CA ALA A 136 19.86 27.66 -7.61
C ALA A 136 18.54 26.94 -7.27
N PHE A 137 18.09 27.02 -6.03
CA PHE A 137 16.87 26.37 -5.59
C PHE A 137 15.64 26.92 -6.31
N GLU A 138 15.46 28.23 -6.30
CA GLU A 138 14.33 28.90 -6.95
C GLU A 138 14.29 28.62 -8.45
N ARG A 139 15.44 28.67 -9.13
CA ARG A 139 15.54 28.38 -10.56
C ARG A 139 15.21 26.92 -10.89
N ASN A 140 15.66 25.96 -10.07
CA ASN A 140 15.32 24.56 -10.27
C ASN A 140 13.82 24.32 -10.07
N VAL A 141 13.18 24.98 -9.11
CA VAL A 141 11.72 24.91 -8.92
C VAL A 141 10.99 25.46 -10.16
N GLU A 142 11.42 26.60 -10.72
CA GLU A 142 10.84 27.16 -11.95
C GLU A 142 10.96 26.17 -13.13
N PHE A 143 12.14 25.60 -13.35
CA PHE A 143 12.36 24.59 -14.39
C PHE A 143 11.52 23.34 -14.18
N GLU A 144 11.41 22.86 -12.96
CA GLU A 144 10.63 21.68 -12.61
C GLU A 144 9.15 21.88 -12.96
N TYR A 145 8.54 22.98 -12.54
CA TYR A 145 7.15 23.29 -12.85
C TYR A 145 6.91 23.60 -14.33
N ALA A 146 7.86 24.24 -15.01
CA ALA A 146 7.77 24.46 -16.46
C ALA A 146 7.81 23.14 -17.25
N ARG A 147 8.60 22.18 -16.79
CA ARG A 147 8.79 20.85 -17.41
C ARG A 147 7.65 19.88 -17.12
N ASN A 148 7.16 19.83 -15.89
CA ASN A 148 6.27 18.80 -15.37
C ASN A 148 4.91 19.32 -14.87
N GLY A 149 4.59 20.59 -15.10
CA GLY A 149 3.37 21.23 -14.59
C GLY A 149 2.07 20.53 -14.99
N GLU A 150 1.97 20.01 -16.22
CA GLU A 150 0.81 19.25 -16.70
C GLU A 150 0.63 17.94 -15.89
N ARG A 151 1.72 17.21 -15.66
CA ARG A 151 1.73 16.01 -14.81
C ARG A 151 1.25 16.32 -13.40
N TYR A 152 1.68 17.41 -12.82
CA TYR A 152 1.29 17.82 -11.47
C TYR A 152 -0.18 18.22 -11.38
N GLN A 153 -0.71 18.85 -12.41
CA GLN A 153 -2.15 19.15 -12.51
C GLN A 153 -2.97 17.84 -12.55
N PHE A 154 -2.53 16.87 -13.34
CA PHE A 154 -3.15 15.55 -13.43
C PHE A 154 -3.13 14.83 -12.07
N LEU A 155 -1.98 14.78 -11.39
CA LEU A 155 -1.86 14.14 -10.09
C LEU A 155 -2.70 14.84 -9.02
N ARG A 156 -2.79 16.16 -9.05
CA ARG A 156 -3.66 16.93 -8.16
C ARG A 156 -5.13 16.62 -8.40
N TRP A 157 -5.54 16.49 -9.66
CA TRP A 157 -6.87 15.99 -10.00
C TRP A 157 -7.10 14.59 -9.41
N GLY A 158 -6.15 13.68 -9.56
CA GLY A 158 -6.22 12.33 -9.04
C GLY A 158 -6.50 12.27 -7.54
N GLN A 159 -5.87 13.13 -6.74
CA GLN A 159 -6.13 13.21 -5.29
C GLN A 159 -7.56 13.62 -4.93
N THR A 160 -8.25 14.33 -5.81
CA THR A 160 -9.64 14.74 -5.61
C THR A 160 -10.64 13.77 -6.23
N ALA A 161 -10.21 13.05 -7.27
CA ALA A 161 -11.03 12.12 -8.02
C ALA A 161 -11.08 10.72 -7.40
N PHE A 162 -9.97 10.24 -6.87
CA PHE A 162 -9.85 8.91 -6.28
C PHE A 162 -9.90 8.96 -4.75
N ASP A 163 -10.58 8.00 -4.18
CA ASP A 163 -10.52 7.73 -2.75
C ASP A 163 -9.16 7.09 -2.42
N ASP A 164 -8.63 7.34 -1.23
CA ASP A 164 -7.38 6.75 -0.73
C ASP A 164 -6.14 6.94 -1.65
N PHE A 165 -6.11 7.99 -2.45
CA PHE A 165 -4.94 8.37 -3.24
C PHE A 165 -4.32 9.67 -2.73
N LYS A 166 -3.02 9.66 -2.47
CA LYS A 166 -2.25 10.82 -1.99
C LYS A 166 -0.99 11.01 -2.80
N VAL A 167 -0.60 12.27 -2.96
CA VAL A 167 0.64 12.66 -3.64
C VAL A 167 1.49 13.50 -2.72
N VAL A 168 2.75 13.13 -2.58
CA VAL A 168 3.79 13.94 -1.93
C VAL A 168 4.44 14.79 -3.02
N PRO A 169 4.41 16.12 -2.89
CA PRO A 169 4.89 17.03 -3.94
C PRO A 169 6.41 16.97 -4.11
N PRO A 170 6.95 17.48 -5.25
CA PRO A 170 8.39 17.55 -5.48
C PRO A 170 9.08 18.41 -4.43
N GLY A 171 10.36 18.12 -4.17
CA GLY A 171 11.16 18.83 -3.17
C GLY A 171 10.96 18.36 -1.72
N THR A 172 10.20 17.29 -1.51
CA THR A 172 9.91 16.74 -0.15
C THR A 172 10.87 15.60 0.23
N GLY A 173 11.79 15.22 -0.63
CA GLY A 173 12.78 14.17 -0.43
C GLY A 173 12.46 12.89 -1.17
N ILE A 174 13.41 11.95 -1.13
CA ILE A 174 13.36 10.67 -1.87
C ILE A 174 12.33 9.74 -1.26
N VAL A 175 11.57 9.03 -2.12
CA VAL A 175 10.48 8.13 -1.73
C VAL A 175 10.96 7.01 -0.80
N HIS A 176 12.10 6.38 -1.11
CA HIS A 176 12.59 5.20 -0.38
C HIS A 176 13.55 5.53 0.77
N GLN A 177 13.57 6.74 1.25
CA GLN A 177 14.32 7.20 2.43
C GLN A 177 13.40 7.96 3.38
N VAL A 178 13.43 9.29 3.32
CA VAL A 178 12.65 10.16 4.22
C VAL A 178 11.15 9.87 4.12
N ASN A 179 10.62 9.76 2.90
CA ASN A 179 9.18 9.58 2.71
C ASN A 179 8.70 8.18 3.10
N ILE A 180 9.43 7.12 2.82
CA ILE A 180 9.00 5.78 3.21
C ILE A 180 8.93 5.64 4.73
N GLU A 181 9.86 6.25 5.45
CA GLU A 181 9.86 6.30 6.91
C GLU A 181 8.71 7.15 7.46
N TYR A 182 8.51 8.35 6.91
CA TYR A 182 7.44 9.26 7.32
C TYR A 182 6.05 8.70 7.05
N LEU A 183 5.85 8.01 5.94
CA LEU A 183 4.57 7.42 5.54
C LEU A 183 4.28 6.08 6.22
N ALA A 184 5.27 5.42 6.81
CA ALA A 184 5.08 4.15 7.53
C ALA A 184 4.28 4.38 8.82
N ARG A 185 3.25 3.56 9.01
CA ARG A 185 2.35 3.67 10.16
C ARG A 185 2.60 2.60 11.24
N THR A 186 3.38 1.57 10.93
CA THR A 186 3.57 0.34 11.72
C THR A 186 2.28 -0.44 11.97
N ILE A 187 1.23 0.24 12.41
CA ILE A 187 -0.12 -0.30 12.57
C ILE A 187 -1.09 0.59 11.79
N MET A 188 -1.84 -0.02 10.92
CA MET A 188 -2.97 0.59 10.22
C MET A 188 -4.20 0.56 11.12
N ALA A 189 -4.97 1.66 11.10
CA ALA A 189 -6.28 1.74 11.74
C ALA A 189 -7.26 2.37 10.74
N ARG A 190 -8.18 1.58 10.21
CA ARG A 190 -9.10 2.00 9.15
C ARG A 190 -10.51 1.48 9.41
N GLU A 191 -11.49 2.22 8.93
CA GLU A 191 -12.86 1.74 8.83
C GLU A 191 -12.98 0.80 7.62
N VAL A 192 -13.43 -0.42 7.86
CA VAL A 192 -13.68 -1.44 6.84
C VAL A 192 -15.05 -2.04 7.13
N ASP A 193 -15.97 -1.94 6.18
CA ASP A 193 -17.36 -2.41 6.30
C ASP A 193 -18.08 -1.86 7.56
N GLY A 194 -17.81 -0.60 7.93
CA GLY A 194 -18.42 0.05 9.11
C GLY A 194 -17.80 -0.32 10.46
N GLU A 195 -16.70 -1.11 10.47
CA GLU A 195 -15.97 -1.48 11.67
C GLU A 195 -14.56 -0.89 11.65
N LEU A 196 -14.12 -0.29 12.75
CA LEU A 196 -12.74 0.17 12.87
C LEU A 196 -11.83 -1.03 13.08
N GLN A 197 -10.93 -1.30 12.11
CA GLN A 197 -9.99 -2.41 12.14
C GLN A 197 -8.57 -1.91 12.41
N ALA A 198 -7.80 -2.68 13.19
CA ALA A 198 -6.36 -2.48 13.38
C ALA A 198 -5.58 -3.71 12.91
N TYR A 199 -4.53 -3.49 12.14
CA TYR A 199 -3.69 -4.55 11.55
C TYR A 199 -2.28 -4.03 11.25
N PRO A 200 -1.27 -4.91 11.12
CA PRO A 200 0.08 -4.50 10.76
C PRO A 200 0.13 -3.73 9.45
N ASP A 201 0.93 -2.66 9.42
CA ASP A 201 1.28 -2.00 8.15
C ASP A 201 2.08 -2.96 7.29
N SER A 202 1.81 -2.94 6.00
CA SER A 202 2.55 -3.65 4.97
C SER A 202 2.50 -2.85 3.67
N CYS A 203 3.58 -2.89 2.92
CA CYS A 203 3.77 -2.01 1.78
C CYS A 203 4.20 -2.79 0.55
N VAL A 204 3.53 -2.58 -0.57
CA VAL A 204 4.03 -2.94 -1.90
C VAL A 204 4.40 -1.66 -2.62
N GLY A 205 5.59 -1.61 -3.21
CA GLY A 205 6.06 -0.44 -3.93
C GLY A 205 6.47 -0.76 -5.36
N THR A 206 6.36 0.24 -6.22
CA THR A 206 6.73 0.16 -7.64
C THR A 206 8.23 0.35 -7.87
N ASP A 207 9.06 0.12 -6.86
CA ASP A 207 10.51 0.21 -6.91
C ASP A 207 11.13 -0.84 -5.97
N SER A 208 12.26 -1.44 -6.39
CA SER A 208 12.97 -2.46 -5.60
C SER A 208 13.42 -1.95 -4.21
N HIS A 209 13.67 -0.66 -4.06
CA HIS A 209 14.07 -0.03 -2.78
C HIS A 209 12.96 0.05 -1.75
N THR A 210 11.70 -0.25 -2.10
CA THR A 210 10.58 -0.31 -1.15
C THR A 210 10.87 -1.26 0.02
N THR A 211 11.69 -2.29 -0.20
CA THR A 211 12.12 -3.23 0.84
C THR A 211 12.89 -2.57 1.99
N MET A 212 13.38 -1.34 1.85
CA MET A 212 14.01 -0.59 2.95
C MET A 212 13.06 -0.36 4.14
N VAL A 213 11.75 -0.34 3.90
CA VAL A 213 10.73 -0.21 4.97
C VAL A 213 10.81 -1.34 6.00
N ASN A 214 11.38 -2.48 5.64
CA ASN A 214 11.58 -3.60 6.56
C ASN A 214 12.48 -3.22 7.76
N GLY A 215 13.34 -2.22 7.61
CA GLY A 215 14.12 -1.66 8.73
C GLY A 215 13.28 -1.05 9.85
N LEU A 216 12.04 -0.68 9.57
CA LEU A 216 11.04 -0.18 10.54
C LEU A 216 10.16 -1.31 11.11
N GLY A 217 10.39 -2.55 10.76
CA GLY A 217 9.53 -3.68 11.12
C GLY A 217 8.22 -3.74 10.32
N VAL A 218 8.13 -3.01 9.22
CA VAL A 218 7.00 -3.04 8.27
C VAL A 218 7.34 -3.99 7.14
N LEU A 219 6.49 -4.97 6.86
CA LEU A 219 6.69 -5.89 5.75
C LEU A 219 6.54 -5.18 4.42
N GLY A 220 7.60 -5.17 3.61
CA GLY A 220 7.63 -4.47 2.34
C GLY A 220 8.12 -5.32 1.17
N TRP A 221 7.43 -5.21 0.04
CA TRP A 221 7.82 -5.74 -1.26
C TRP A 221 8.14 -4.60 -2.22
N GLY A 222 9.26 -4.72 -2.92
CA GLY A 222 9.60 -3.89 -4.05
C GLY A 222 9.39 -4.66 -5.36
N VAL A 223 8.67 -4.04 -6.28
CA VAL A 223 8.49 -4.50 -7.66
C VAL A 223 9.20 -3.50 -8.55
N GLY A 224 10.32 -3.87 -9.13
CA GLY A 224 11.13 -2.99 -9.96
C GLY A 224 11.61 -3.67 -11.24
#